data_47aa92d9f7ada76b170e166edfdf2684
#
_entry.id   47aa92d9f7ada76b170e166edfdf2684
#
_cell.length_a   1.000
_cell.length_b   1.000
_cell.length_c   1.000
_cell.angle_alpha   90.00
_cell.angle_beta   90.00
_cell.angle_gamma   90.00
#
_symmetry.space_group_name_H-M   'P 1'
#
loop_
_entity.id
_entity.type
_entity.pdbx_description
1 polymer ?
#
loop_
_entity_poly.entity_id
_entity_poly.type
_entity_poly.pdbx_seq_one_letter_code
_entity_poly.pdbx_strand_id
1 'polypeptide(L)'
;MNELKRIMHVEDDPSIQQVAKIALEAVGGFNVHTCGSGKQTLTDYPSVTPQLILLDVMMPGMDGPTTLQQLQTQYDLTKVPVVFMTAKVQSNEVASYKALGAADVVAKPFDPMALSNQIRQIWFDFHQ
;
A
#
# COMPACT_ATOMS: atom_id res chain seq x y z
N MET A 1 -11.60 -16.70 3.72
CA MET A 1 -10.67 -15.57 3.54
C MET A 1 -9.27 -15.99 3.96
N ASN A 2 -8.28 -15.72 3.12
CA ASN A 2 -6.89 -16.03 3.44
C ASN A 2 -6.34 -15.04 4.46
N GLU A 3 -5.45 -15.52 5.31
CA GLU A 3 -4.72 -14.66 6.23
C GLU A 3 -3.76 -13.75 5.45
N LEU A 4 -3.71 -12.47 5.81
CA LEU A 4 -2.76 -11.53 5.21
C LEU A 4 -1.35 -11.83 5.70
N LYS A 5 -0.44 -12.08 4.77
CA LYS A 5 0.96 -12.39 5.07
C LYS A 5 1.94 -11.55 4.26
N ARG A 6 1.66 -11.31 2.98
CA ARG A 6 2.59 -10.65 2.06
C ARG A 6 2.09 -9.27 1.69
N ILE A 7 2.91 -8.26 2.01
CA ILE A 7 2.62 -6.86 1.72
C ILE A 7 3.73 -6.30 0.83
N MET A 8 3.35 -5.58 -0.21
CA MET A 8 4.29 -4.76 -0.96
C MET A 8 4.14 -3.31 -0.50
N HIS A 9 5.23 -2.71 -0.04
CA HIS A 9 5.24 -1.33 0.41
C HIS A 9 6.05 -0.50 -0.59
N VAL A 10 5.43 0.54 -1.15
CA VAL A 10 6.02 1.40 -2.17
C VAL A 10 6.23 2.79 -1.56
N GLU A 11 7.48 3.18 -1.39
CA GLU A 11 7.89 4.41 -0.73
C GLU A 11 9.30 4.79 -1.19
N ASP A 12 9.49 6.04 -1.57
CA ASP A 12 10.80 6.50 -2.05
C ASP A 12 11.74 6.95 -0.93
N ASP A 13 11.22 7.30 0.25
CA ASP A 13 12.03 7.77 1.39
C ASP A 13 12.57 6.58 2.18
N PRO A 14 13.91 6.39 2.24
CA PRO A 14 14.48 5.25 2.96
C PRO A 14 14.15 5.21 4.45
N SER A 15 14.01 6.36 5.10
CA SER A 15 13.66 6.44 6.52
C SER A 15 12.25 5.92 6.76
N ILE A 16 11.32 6.30 5.92
CA ILE A 16 9.93 5.84 6.03
C ILE A 16 9.84 4.36 5.67
N GLN A 17 10.58 3.91 4.66
CA GLN A 17 10.66 2.49 4.31
C GLN A 17 11.04 1.65 5.54
N GLN A 18 12.06 2.08 6.27
CA GLN A 18 12.58 1.34 7.42
C GLN A 18 11.58 1.30 8.57
N VAL A 19 10.96 2.44 8.90
CA VAL A 19 9.98 2.52 9.98
C VAL A 19 8.75 1.67 9.65
N ALA A 20 8.26 1.74 8.42
CA ALA A 20 7.11 0.95 7.99
C ALA A 20 7.43 -0.55 8.00
N LYS A 21 8.63 -0.93 7.57
CA LYS A 21 9.04 -2.34 7.58
C LYS A 21 9.07 -2.89 9.00
N ILE A 22 9.61 -2.14 9.95
CA ILE A 22 9.63 -2.55 11.36
C ILE A 22 8.18 -2.68 11.89
N ALA A 23 7.34 -1.68 11.59
CA ALA A 23 5.95 -1.69 12.04
C ALA A 23 5.15 -2.87 11.47
N LEU A 24 5.44 -3.27 10.24
CA LEU A 24 4.70 -4.34 9.59
C LEU A 24 5.31 -5.72 9.86
N GLU A 25 6.62 -5.83 9.93
CA GLU A 25 7.29 -7.12 10.16
C GLU A 25 7.44 -7.45 11.64
N ALA A 26 8.08 -6.56 12.41
CA ALA A 26 8.34 -6.85 13.83
C ALA A 26 7.09 -6.80 14.68
N VAL A 27 6.23 -5.81 14.45
CA VAL A 27 4.99 -5.66 15.23
C VAL A 27 3.89 -6.53 14.65
N GLY A 28 3.72 -6.53 13.32
CA GLY A 28 2.60 -7.18 12.66
C GLY A 28 2.84 -8.62 12.21
N GLY A 29 4.08 -9.03 12.06
CA GLY A 29 4.42 -10.38 11.60
C GLY A 29 4.24 -10.61 10.10
N PHE A 30 4.13 -9.54 9.31
CA PHE A 30 3.99 -9.66 7.86
C PHE A 30 5.34 -9.83 7.18
N ASN A 31 5.34 -10.37 5.97
CA ASN A 31 6.47 -10.31 5.05
C ASN A 31 6.30 -9.08 4.17
N VAL A 32 7.28 -8.18 4.16
CA VAL A 32 7.22 -6.92 3.44
C VAL A 32 8.27 -6.88 2.34
N HIS A 33 7.82 -6.68 1.11
CA HIS A 33 8.70 -6.35 -0.01
C HIS A 33 8.64 -4.85 -0.26
N THR A 34 9.77 -4.16 -0.13
CA THR A 34 9.85 -2.72 -0.29
C THR A 34 10.27 -2.35 -1.71
N CYS A 35 9.50 -1.46 -2.34
CA CYS A 35 9.84 -0.87 -3.62
C CYS A 35 10.09 0.63 -3.42
N GLY A 36 11.12 1.16 -4.07
CA GLY A 36 11.49 2.58 -3.94
C GLY A 36 10.84 3.48 -4.98
N SER A 37 10.06 2.92 -5.91
CA SER A 37 9.44 3.69 -6.99
C SER A 37 8.25 2.94 -7.58
N GLY A 38 7.40 3.67 -8.31
CA GLY A 38 6.31 3.05 -9.05
C GLY A 38 6.82 2.10 -10.13
N LYS A 39 7.91 2.48 -10.81
CA LYS A 39 8.51 1.65 -11.85
C LYS A 39 8.99 0.31 -11.28
N GLN A 40 9.66 0.33 -10.13
CA GLN A 40 10.11 -0.88 -9.47
C GLN A 40 8.91 -1.77 -9.09
N THR A 41 7.81 -1.14 -8.66
CA THR A 41 6.58 -1.86 -8.30
C THR A 41 6.05 -2.67 -9.48
N LEU A 42 6.00 -2.06 -10.66
CA LEU A 42 5.53 -2.74 -11.87
C LEU A 42 6.43 -3.91 -12.24
N THR A 43 7.74 -3.75 -12.08
CA THR A 43 8.71 -4.80 -12.38
C THR A 43 8.62 -5.96 -11.40
N ASP A 44 8.48 -5.66 -10.10
CA ASP A 44 8.57 -6.65 -9.03
C ASP A 44 7.25 -7.38 -8.78
N TYR A 45 6.11 -6.79 -9.16
CA TYR A 45 4.79 -7.31 -8.84
C TYR A 45 4.60 -8.79 -9.19
N PRO A 46 4.95 -9.26 -10.41
CA PRO A 46 4.71 -10.66 -10.76
C PRO A 46 5.47 -11.66 -9.90
N SER A 47 6.69 -11.32 -9.48
CA SER A 47 7.51 -12.24 -8.68
C SER A 47 7.17 -12.19 -7.19
N VAL A 48 6.71 -11.03 -6.71
CA VAL A 48 6.35 -10.85 -5.29
C VAL A 48 4.97 -11.43 -5.00
N THR A 49 4.04 -11.31 -5.91
CA THR A 49 2.64 -11.73 -5.73
C THR A 49 2.07 -11.26 -4.40
N PRO A 50 2.05 -9.92 -4.15
CA PRO A 50 1.56 -9.43 -2.86
C PRO A 50 0.07 -9.65 -2.69
N GLN A 51 -0.36 -9.76 -1.44
CA GLN A 51 -1.78 -9.83 -1.11
C GLN A 51 -2.39 -8.44 -0.90
N LEU A 52 -1.55 -7.46 -0.56
CA LEU A 52 -1.95 -6.07 -0.34
C LEU A 52 -0.79 -5.18 -0.74
N ILE A 53 -1.10 -4.03 -1.32
CA ILE A 53 -0.10 -3.02 -1.67
C ILE A 53 -0.36 -1.77 -0.86
N LEU A 54 0.65 -1.33 -0.12
CA LEU A 54 0.66 -0.06 0.61
C LEU A 54 1.48 0.92 -0.22
N LEU A 55 0.84 1.94 -0.78
CA LEU A 55 1.40 2.75 -1.86
C LEU A 55 1.38 4.22 -1.51
N ASP A 56 2.57 4.81 -1.41
CA ASP A 56 2.71 6.24 -1.16
C ASP A 56 2.16 7.04 -2.35
N VAL A 57 1.46 8.14 -2.08
CA VAL A 57 0.88 8.99 -3.12
C VAL A 57 1.94 9.90 -3.74
N MET A 58 2.79 10.51 -2.92
CA MET A 58 3.73 11.53 -3.37
C MET A 58 5.11 10.91 -3.57
N MET A 59 5.43 10.58 -4.81
CA MET A 59 6.75 10.06 -5.19
C MET A 59 7.26 10.76 -6.45
N PRO A 60 8.58 10.97 -6.57
CA PRO A 60 9.12 11.53 -7.79
C PRO A 60 8.97 10.56 -8.98
N GLY A 61 8.87 11.12 -10.17
CA GLY A 61 8.65 10.35 -11.38
C GLY A 61 7.20 9.88 -11.44
N MET A 62 6.96 8.59 -11.21
CA MET A 62 5.62 8.03 -11.22
C MET A 62 5.04 8.08 -9.81
N ASP A 63 3.97 8.87 -9.61
CA ASP A 63 3.31 8.98 -8.30
C ASP A 63 2.41 7.77 -8.01
N GLY A 64 1.78 7.77 -6.81
CA GLY A 64 0.92 6.66 -6.39
C GLY A 64 -0.26 6.42 -7.33
N PRO A 65 -1.07 7.45 -7.63
CA PRO A 65 -2.20 7.26 -8.55
C PRO A 65 -1.81 6.74 -9.92
N THR A 66 -0.71 7.24 -10.48
CA THR A 66 -0.20 6.75 -11.77
C THR A 66 0.27 5.30 -11.67
N THR A 67 0.96 4.95 -10.58
CA THR A 67 1.39 3.58 -10.33
C THR A 67 0.19 2.63 -10.24
N LEU A 68 -0.86 3.03 -9.52
CA LEU A 68 -2.08 2.23 -9.42
C LEU A 68 -2.71 2.02 -10.79
N GLN A 69 -2.81 3.07 -11.59
CA GLN A 69 -3.37 2.98 -12.93
C GLN A 69 -2.58 1.99 -13.80
N GLN A 70 -1.26 2.06 -13.76
CA GLN A 70 -0.41 1.16 -14.52
C GLN A 70 -0.53 -0.29 -14.03
N LEU A 71 -0.61 -0.50 -12.73
CA LEU A 71 -0.85 -1.84 -12.17
C LEU A 71 -2.18 -2.40 -12.66
N GLN A 72 -3.23 -1.58 -12.68
CA GLN A 72 -4.56 -2.01 -13.12
C GLN A 72 -4.60 -2.39 -14.59
N THR A 73 -3.78 -1.74 -15.44
CA THR A 73 -3.73 -2.06 -16.87
C THR A 73 -2.92 -3.32 -17.14
N GLN A 74 -1.98 -3.67 -16.29
CA GLN A 74 -1.04 -4.78 -16.52
C GLN A 74 -1.38 -6.04 -15.76
N TYR A 75 -2.08 -5.93 -14.63
CA TYR A 75 -2.34 -7.05 -13.73
C TYR A 75 -3.78 -7.01 -13.21
N ASP A 76 -4.28 -8.16 -12.79
CA ASP A 76 -5.58 -8.27 -12.16
C ASP A 76 -5.45 -7.98 -10.66
N LEU A 77 -5.99 -6.85 -10.21
CA LEU A 77 -5.95 -6.44 -8.81
C LEU A 77 -7.29 -6.66 -8.08
N THR A 78 -8.21 -7.41 -8.66
CA THR A 78 -9.54 -7.57 -8.06
C THR A 78 -9.51 -8.18 -6.66
N LYS A 79 -8.46 -8.96 -6.36
CA LYS A 79 -8.28 -9.59 -5.04
C LYS A 79 -7.13 -8.97 -4.24
N VAL A 80 -6.53 -7.90 -4.72
CA VAL A 80 -5.37 -7.26 -4.11
C VAL A 80 -5.73 -5.82 -3.77
N PRO A 81 -6.11 -5.52 -2.52
CA PRO A 81 -6.40 -4.14 -2.15
C PRO A 81 -5.14 -3.29 -2.22
N VAL A 82 -5.30 -2.10 -2.79
CA VAL A 82 -4.27 -1.07 -2.81
C VAL A 82 -4.67 0.00 -1.82
N VAL A 83 -3.80 0.27 -0.85
CA VAL A 83 -4.03 1.25 0.20
C VAL A 83 -3.08 2.40 -0.03
N PHE A 84 -3.61 3.60 -0.24
CA PHE A 84 -2.76 4.79 -0.37
C PHE A 84 -2.29 5.27 0.99
N MET A 85 -1.08 5.81 1.03
CA MET A 85 -0.52 6.45 2.21
C MET A 85 -0.21 7.90 1.86
N THR A 86 -0.81 8.85 2.59
CA THR A 86 -0.72 10.28 2.28
C THR A 86 -1.02 11.13 3.50
N ALA A 87 -0.46 12.36 3.53
CA ALA A 87 -0.84 13.37 4.53
C ALA A 87 -2.21 13.99 4.23
N LYS A 88 -2.76 13.79 3.03
CA LYS A 88 -4.02 14.42 2.59
C LYS A 88 -5.17 13.43 2.78
N VAL A 89 -5.83 13.51 3.94
CA VAL A 89 -6.87 12.55 4.34
C VAL A 89 -8.21 13.20 4.63
N GLN A 90 -8.50 14.38 4.06
CA GLN A 90 -9.83 14.95 4.12
C GLN A 90 -10.83 14.07 3.37
N SER A 91 -12.10 14.14 3.72
CA SER A 91 -13.11 13.21 3.17
C SER A 91 -13.22 13.28 1.64
N ASN A 92 -13.07 14.48 1.05
CA ASN A 92 -13.08 14.64 -0.40
C ASN A 92 -11.84 14.01 -1.06
N GLU A 93 -10.69 14.09 -0.39
CA GLU A 93 -9.44 13.48 -0.89
C GLU A 93 -9.52 11.96 -0.83
N VAL A 94 -9.99 11.42 0.30
CA VAL A 94 -10.19 9.97 0.44
C VAL A 94 -11.17 9.45 -0.61
N ALA A 95 -12.27 10.16 -0.84
CA ALA A 95 -13.24 9.79 -1.86
C ALA A 95 -12.62 9.76 -3.26
N SER A 96 -11.76 10.74 -3.57
CA SER A 96 -11.06 10.79 -4.86
C SER A 96 -10.14 9.59 -5.05
N TYR A 97 -9.38 9.21 -4.01
CA TYR A 97 -8.50 8.04 -4.08
C TYR A 97 -9.29 6.74 -4.25
N LYS A 98 -10.40 6.61 -3.55
CA LYS A 98 -11.27 5.43 -3.69
C LYS A 98 -11.89 5.36 -5.08
N ALA A 99 -12.23 6.50 -5.68
CA ALA A 99 -12.73 6.55 -7.05
C ALA A 99 -11.70 6.07 -8.07
N LEU A 100 -10.41 6.18 -7.77
CA LEU A 100 -9.34 5.66 -8.63
C LEU A 100 -9.15 4.14 -8.47
N GLY A 101 -9.74 3.54 -7.46
CA GLY A 101 -9.64 2.11 -7.20
C GLY A 101 -8.93 1.74 -5.91
N ALA A 102 -8.51 2.73 -5.10
CA ALA A 102 -7.90 2.43 -3.80
C ALA A 102 -8.94 1.84 -2.84
N ALA A 103 -8.54 0.83 -2.10
CA ALA A 103 -9.41 0.21 -1.10
C ALA A 103 -9.60 1.11 0.12
N ASP A 104 -8.54 1.81 0.51
CA ASP A 104 -8.58 2.73 1.64
C ASP A 104 -7.34 3.63 1.64
N VAL A 105 -7.23 4.48 2.65
CA VAL A 105 -6.15 5.47 2.79
C VAL A 105 -5.65 5.43 4.24
N VAL A 106 -4.33 5.43 4.41
CA VAL A 106 -3.67 5.54 5.72
C VAL A 106 -2.96 6.89 5.78
N ALA A 107 -3.17 7.61 6.88
CA ALA A 107 -2.59 8.94 7.07
C ALA A 107 -1.08 8.88 7.33
N LYS A 108 -0.34 9.83 6.78
CA LYS A 108 1.07 10.09 7.09
C LYS A 108 1.16 11.38 7.91
N PRO A 109 1.94 11.41 8.98
CA PRO A 109 2.71 10.30 9.54
C PRO A 109 1.79 9.25 10.19
N PHE A 110 2.16 7.98 10.07
CA PHE A 110 1.40 6.90 10.70
C PHE A 110 1.99 6.56 12.06
N ASP A 111 1.16 5.95 12.92
CA ASP A 111 1.60 5.40 14.20
C ASP A 111 2.21 4.01 13.96
N PRO A 112 3.53 3.82 14.20
CA PRO A 112 4.17 2.52 13.93
C PRO A 112 3.57 1.37 14.73
N MET A 113 2.99 1.66 15.92
CA MET A 113 2.36 0.63 16.74
C MET A 113 0.95 0.28 16.30
N ALA A 114 0.32 1.15 15.51
CA ALA A 114 -1.07 0.95 15.06
C ALA A 114 -1.17 0.50 13.60
N LEU A 115 -0.11 0.69 12.81
CA LEU A 115 -0.17 0.48 11.35
C LEU A 115 -0.61 -0.93 10.98
N SER A 116 -0.06 -1.95 11.62
CA SER A 116 -0.39 -3.35 11.30
C SER A 116 -1.86 -3.66 11.56
N ASN A 117 -2.44 -3.13 12.65
CA ASN A 117 -3.85 -3.34 12.96
C ASN A 117 -4.74 -2.61 11.95
N GLN A 118 -4.36 -1.40 11.53
CA GLN A 118 -5.08 -0.68 10.49
C GLN A 118 -5.10 -1.47 9.18
N ILE A 119 -3.95 -2.03 8.79
CA ILE A 119 -3.82 -2.81 7.55
C ILE A 119 -4.66 -4.10 7.64
N ARG A 120 -4.64 -4.79 8.80
CA ARG A 120 -5.47 -5.98 8.99
C ARG A 120 -6.95 -5.67 8.90
N GLN A 121 -7.39 -4.54 9.46
CA GLN A 121 -8.78 -4.13 9.39
C GLN A 121 -9.20 -3.84 7.94
N ILE A 122 -8.34 -3.16 7.18
CA ILE A 122 -8.60 -2.88 5.76
C ILE A 122 -8.69 -4.19 4.97
N TRP A 123 -7.78 -5.13 5.23
CA TRP A 123 -7.81 -6.45 4.60
C TRP A 123 -9.11 -7.18 4.89
N PHE A 124 -9.52 -7.20 6.16
CA PHE A 124 -10.76 -7.84 6.58
C PHE A 124 -11.97 -7.20 5.89
N ASP A 125 -12.06 -5.87 5.89
CA ASP A 125 -13.18 -5.14 5.30
C ASP A 125 -13.25 -5.34 3.78
N PHE A 126 -12.11 -5.45 3.12
CA PHE A 126 -12.03 -5.66 1.67
C PHE A 126 -12.65 -7.00 1.28
N HIS A 127 -12.59 -7.99 2.14
CA HIS A 127 -13.07 -9.35 1.87
C HIS A 127 -14.48 -9.62 2.42
N GLN A 128 -15.16 -8.60 2.91
CA GLN A 128 -16.55 -8.75 3.36
C GLN A 128 -17.56 -8.87 2.24
#